data_e2c43c3ec918bd30f2935094a15f7b50
#
_entry.id   e2c43c3ec918bd30f2935094a15f7b50
#
_cell.length_a   1.000
_cell.length_b   1.000
_cell.length_c   1.000
_cell.angle_alpha   90.00
_cell.angle_beta   90.00
_cell.angle_gamma   90.00
#
_symmetry.space_group_name_H-M   'P 1'
#
loop_
_entity.id
_entity.type
_entity.pdbx_description
1 polymer ?
#
loop_
_entity_poly.entity_id
_entity_poly.type
_entity_poly.pdbx_seq_one_letter_code
_entity_poly.pdbx_strand_id
1 'polypeptide(L)'
;GYLRVAAVHRLAQGIPEHLEDSSHPHVLGMHGSNDTIYEGEGRQARFASEALRLTVPGGPLSLWERPAWLKRGGLSYHDRPDRWLRGGRLRSVARGQEFVADVGRRKAPREWLERVMAEIQH
;
A
#
# COMPACT_ATOMS: atom_id res chain seq x y z
N GLY A 1 -3.77 -8.31 1.84
CA GLY A 1 -4.78 -7.49 2.51
C GLY A 1 -4.95 -6.12 1.88
N TYR A 2 -5.93 -5.39 2.31
CA TYR A 2 -6.16 -4.01 1.89
C TYR A 2 -6.60 -3.14 3.06
N LEU A 3 -6.40 -1.85 2.92
CA LEU A 3 -6.92 -0.82 3.82
C LEU A 3 -7.54 0.31 2.98
N ARG A 4 -8.81 0.61 3.23
CA ARG A 4 -9.45 1.82 2.70
C ARG A 4 -9.17 2.97 3.64
N VAL A 5 -8.29 3.86 3.24
CA VAL A 5 -7.84 4.95 4.10
C VAL A 5 -8.97 5.97 4.29
N ALA A 6 -9.35 6.19 5.55
CA ALA A 6 -10.33 7.20 5.94
C ALA A 6 -9.66 8.46 6.48
N ALA A 7 -8.50 8.33 7.11
CA ALA A 7 -7.75 9.44 7.67
C ALA A 7 -6.25 9.22 7.54
N VAL A 8 -5.51 10.30 7.36
CA VAL A 8 -4.05 10.32 7.33
C VAL A 8 -3.57 11.23 8.46
N HIS A 9 -2.75 10.67 9.34
CA HIS A 9 -2.22 11.40 10.50
C HIS A 9 -0.73 11.63 10.33
N ARG A 10 -0.32 12.89 10.23
CA ARG A 10 1.08 13.28 10.23
C ARG A 10 1.48 13.63 11.65
N LEU A 11 2.28 12.80 12.30
CA LEU A 11 2.62 12.94 13.72
C LEU A 11 3.43 14.20 14.01
N ALA A 12 4.13 14.75 13.02
CA ALA A 12 4.79 16.05 13.13
C ALA A 12 3.82 17.22 13.39
N GLN A 13 2.54 17.05 13.04
CA GLN A 13 1.48 18.03 13.28
C GLN A 13 0.71 17.77 14.57
N GLY A 14 1.11 16.78 15.35
CA GLY A 14 0.49 16.36 16.60
C GLY A 14 -0.06 14.95 16.53
N ILE A 15 -0.06 14.24 17.66
CA ILE A 15 -0.62 12.90 17.75
C ILE A 15 -2.11 13.03 18.06
N PRO A 16 -3.00 12.42 17.25
CA PRO A 16 -4.43 12.41 17.55
C PRO A 16 -4.70 11.78 18.91
N GLU A 17 -5.66 12.34 19.68
CA GLU A 17 -5.95 11.91 21.03
C GLU A 17 -6.21 10.40 21.14
N HIS A 18 -6.97 9.83 20.21
CA HIS A 18 -7.26 8.40 20.19
C HIS A 18 -6.06 7.49 19.87
N LEU A 19 -4.93 8.06 19.45
CA LEU A 19 -3.69 7.34 19.15
C LEU A 19 -2.57 7.59 20.18
N GLU A 20 -2.77 8.50 21.15
CA GLU A 20 -1.73 8.86 22.12
C GLU A 20 -1.21 7.67 22.91
N ASP A 21 -2.09 6.75 23.30
CA ASP A 21 -1.74 5.53 24.03
C ASP A 21 -1.53 4.32 23.12
N SER A 22 -1.41 4.53 21.81
CA SER A 22 -1.21 3.47 20.84
C SER A 22 0.18 2.85 20.95
N SER A 23 0.24 1.53 20.81
CA SER A 23 1.50 0.80 20.63
C SER A 23 2.03 0.83 19.20
N HIS A 24 1.41 1.61 18.31
CA HIS A 24 1.85 1.73 16.91
C HIS A 24 3.30 2.22 16.86
N PRO A 25 4.19 1.56 16.07
CA PRO A 25 5.61 1.90 16.03
C PRO A 25 5.91 3.37 15.69
N HIS A 26 5.09 3.99 14.85
CA HIS A 26 5.28 5.40 14.49
C HIS A 26 4.98 6.34 15.67
N VAL A 27 3.97 6.04 16.49
CA VAL A 27 3.67 6.80 17.70
C VAL A 27 4.78 6.66 18.73
N LEU A 28 5.38 5.46 18.83
CA LEU A 28 6.51 5.20 19.72
C LEU A 28 7.84 5.73 19.19
N GLY A 29 7.87 6.33 18.01
CA GLY A 29 9.09 6.86 17.42
C GLY A 29 10.10 5.82 16.95
N MET A 30 9.69 4.57 16.76
CA MET A 30 10.57 3.45 16.43
C MET A 30 11.13 3.50 15.00
N HIS A 31 10.50 4.26 14.11
CA HIS A 31 10.86 4.33 12.70
C HIS A 31 11.42 5.69 12.26
N GLY A 32 11.93 6.49 13.16
CA GLY A 32 12.61 7.75 12.86
C GLY A 32 11.70 8.74 12.10
N SER A 33 11.99 8.97 10.82
CA SER A 33 11.25 9.93 9.98
C SER A 33 9.89 9.43 9.50
N ASN A 34 9.53 8.17 9.74
CA ASN A 34 8.21 7.65 9.40
C ASN A 34 7.18 8.11 10.42
N ASP A 35 6.63 9.27 10.17
CA ASP A 35 5.73 9.97 11.08
C ASP A 35 4.27 9.96 10.64
N THR A 36 3.92 9.19 9.60
CA THR A 36 2.58 9.15 9.04
C THR A 36 1.86 7.85 9.40
N ILE A 37 0.63 7.98 9.89
CA ILE A 37 -0.26 6.85 10.16
C ILE A 37 -1.46 6.95 9.23
N TYR A 38 -1.77 5.86 8.57
CA TYR A 38 -2.98 5.69 7.76
C TYR A 38 -3.99 4.90 8.56
N GLU A 39 -5.18 5.45 8.69
CA GLU A 39 -6.27 4.86 9.46
C GLU A 39 -7.47 4.62 8.57
N GLY A 40 -8.11 3.46 8.73
CA GLY A 40 -9.26 3.11 7.92
C GLY A 40 -9.75 1.69 8.19
N GLU A 41 -10.61 1.22 7.30
CA GLU A 41 -11.16 -0.14 7.36
C GLU A 41 -10.43 -1.05 6.38
N GLY A 42 -10.09 -2.24 6.83
CA GLY A 42 -9.38 -3.18 5.99
C GLY A 42 -9.59 -4.63 6.38
N ARG A 43 -9.07 -5.50 5.56
CA ARG A 43 -9.08 -6.95 5.78
C ARG A 43 -7.77 -7.57 5.34
N GLN A 44 -7.40 -8.63 6.03
CA GLN A 44 -6.32 -9.51 5.61
C GLN A 44 -6.90 -10.69 4.84
N ALA A 45 -6.21 -11.10 3.79
CA ALA A 45 -6.55 -12.33 3.09
C ALA A 45 -6.23 -13.53 3.98
N ARG A 46 -7.14 -14.50 4.01
CA ARG A 46 -6.95 -15.75 4.76
C ARG A 46 -6.04 -16.72 4.02
N PHE A 47 -6.05 -16.66 2.72
CA PHE A 47 -5.30 -17.56 1.84
C PHE A 47 -4.57 -16.76 0.77
N ALA A 48 -3.45 -17.31 0.31
CA ALA A 48 -2.80 -16.81 -0.88
C ALA A 48 -3.62 -17.20 -2.13
N SER A 49 -3.73 -16.28 -3.07
CA SER A 49 -4.44 -16.50 -4.33
C SER A 49 -3.66 -15.85 -5.47
N GLU A 50 -3.64 -16.48 -6.63
CA GLU A 50 -3.03 -15.90 -7.82
C GLU A 50 -3.69 -14.56 -8.20
N ALA A 51 -4.98 -14.40 -7.95
CA ALA A 51 -5.69 -13.15 -8.19
C ALA A 51 -5.20 -11.98 -7.31
N LEU A 52 -4.55 -12.28 -6.18
CA LEU A 52 -3.99 -11.29 -5.27
C LEU A 52 -2.48 -11.08 -5.47
N ARG A 53 -1.90 -11.79 -6.42
CA ARG A 53 -0.46 -11.75 -6.63
C ARG A 53 -0.06 -10.54 -7.46
N LEU A 54 0.88 -9.76 -6.95
CA LEU A 54 1.54 -8.68 -7.70
C LEU A 54 2.93 -9.07 -8.20
N THR A 55 3.57 -10.03 -7.52
CA THR A 55 4.93 -10.45 -7.88
C THR A 55 4.97 -11.24 -9.17
N VAL A 56 6.06 -11.09 -9.92
CA VAL A 56 6.32 -11.86 -11.13
C VAL A 56 6.54 -13.34 -10.75
N PRO A 57 5.81 -14.28 -11.36
CA PRO A 57 6.03 -15.70 -11.10
C PRO A 57 7.47 -16.12 -11.38
N GLY A 58 8.09 -16.82 -10.41
CA GLY A 58 9.47 -17.29 -10.51
C GLY A 58 10.54 -16.21 -10.34
N GLY A 59 10.16 -14.96 -10.18
CA GLY A 59 11.08 -13.86 -9.93
C GLY A 59 11.29 -13.57 -8.44
N PRO A 60 12.19 -12.61 -8.13
CA PRO A 60 12.35 -12.15 -6.76
C PRO A 60 11.07 -11.48 -6.24
N LEU A 61 10.83 -11.55 -4.92
CA LEU A 61 9.63 -10.97 -4.31
C LEU A 61 9.56 -9.43 -4.44
N SER A 62 10.68 -8.80 -4.73
CA SER A 62 10.75 -7.36 -4.98
C SER A 62 10.38 -6.96 -6.41
N LEU A 63 10.17 -7.91 -7.31
CA LEU A 63 9.79 -7.63 -8.69
C LEU A 63 8.31 -7.88 -8.89
N TRP A 64 7.58 -6.81 -9.24
CA TRP A 64 6.13 -6.85 -9.43
C TRP A 64 5.73 -6.64 -10.89
N GLU A 65 4.67 -7.31 -11.29
CA GLU A 65 3.84 -6.89 -12.42
C GLU A 65 2.83 -5.88 -11.90
N ARG A 66 3.07 -4.60 -12.18
CA ARG A 66 2.18 -3.58 -11.67
C ARG A 66 0.85 -3.58 -12.42
N PRO A 67 -0.28 -3.33 -11.73
CA PRO A 67 -1.54 -3.09 -12.41
C PRO A 67 -1.41 -1.93 -13.41
N ALA A 68 -2.06 -2.05 -14.57
CA ALA A 68 -1.93 -1.06 -15.64
C ALA A 68 -2.32 0.37 -15.21
N TRP A 69 -3.23 0.49 -14.25
CA TRP A 69 -3.67 1.78 -13.73
C TRP A 69 -2.66 2.43 -12.77
N LEU A 70 -1.73 1.63 -12.20
CA LEU A 70 -0.77 2.13 -11.22
C LEU A 70 0.29 2.96 -11.92
N LYS A 71 0.36 4.22 -11.57
CA LYS A 71 1.29 5.19 -12.13
C LYS A 71 2.14 5.80 -11.02
N ARG A 72 3.32 6.27 -11.41
CA ARG A 72 4.18 7.05 -10.53
C ARG A 72 3.49 8.36 -10.14
N GLY A 73 3.73 8.82 -8.92
CA GLY A 73 3.10 9.99 -8.34
C GLY A 73 1.92 9.61 -7.44
N GLY A 74 1.84 10.25 -6.29
CA GLY A 74 0.78 9.99 -5.31
C GLY A 74 0.87 8.68 -4.55
N LEU A 75 2.00 7.99 -4.64
CA LEU A 75 2.27 6.79 -3.86
C LEU A 75 3.03 7.11 -2.59
N SER A 76 2.75 6.38 -1.52
CA SER A 76 3.49 6.49 -0.26
C SER A 76 4.93 5.99 -0.38
N TYR A 77 5.17 5.01 -1.26
CA TYR A 77 6.47 4.41 -1.56
C TYR A 77 6.65 4.24 -3.05
N HIS A 78 7.83 3.83 -3.44
CA HIS A 78 8.15 3.42 -4.82
C HIS A 78 8.01 4.54 -5.86
N ASP A 79 8.07 5.79 -5.45
CA ASP A 79 7.90 6.92 -6.39
C ASP A 79 9.20 7.31 -7.10
N ARG A 80 10.28 6.61 -6.86
CA ARG A 80 11.57 6.83 -7.54
C ARG A 80 11.53 6.31 -8.97
N PRO A 81 11.99 7.10 -9.96
CA PRO A 81 11.97 6.69 -11.37
C PRO A 81 12.68 5.36 -11.65
N ASP A 82 13.79 5.09 -10.95
CA ASP A 82 14.59 3.88 -11.14
C ASP A 82 13.89 2.59 -10.74
N ARG A 83 12.77 2.68 -10.01
CA ARG A 83 11.96 1.52 -9.62
C ARG A 83 10.90 1.15 -10.64
N TRP A 84 10.58 2.04 -11.57
CA TRP A 84 9.56 1.84 -12.60
C TRP A 84 10.24 1.29 -13.85
N LEU A 85 10.21 -0.03 -13.98
CA LEU A 85 10.90 -0.76 -15.02
C LEU A 85 10.05 -0.87 -16.30
N ARG A 86 10.69 -1.20 -17.40
CA ARG A 86 10.02 -1.46 -18.67
C ARG A 86 9.11 -2.69 -18.58
N GLY A 87 8.14 -2.79 -19.51
CA GLY A 87 7.24 -3.93 -19.59
C GLY A 87 6.23 -4.03 -18.45
N GLY A 88 5.85 -2.90 -17.86
CA GLY A 88 4.86 -2.89 -16.78
C GLY A 88 5.39 -3.44 -15.46
N ARG A 89 6.69 -3.42 -15.25
CA ARG A 89 7.33 -3.94 -14.04
C ARG A 89 7.66 -2.84 -13.05
N LEU A 90 7.63 -3.19 -11.77
CA LEU A 90 8.02 -2.31 -10.67
C LEU A 90 8.94 -3.08 -9.72
N ARG A 91 10.03 -2.45 -9.33
CA ARG A 91 10.89 -2.99 -8.28
C ARG A 91 10.52 -2.37 -6.94
N SER A 92 9.94 -3.17 -6.06
CA SER A 92 9.58 -2.73 -4.71
C SER A 92 10.79 -2.72 -3.78
N VAL A 93 10.62 -2.14 -2.59
CA VAL A 93 11.59 -2.27 -1.52
C VAL A 93 11.62 -3.70 -0.99
N ALA A 94 12.73 -4.10 -0.37
CA ALA A 94 12.89 -5.46 0.16
C ALA A 94 11.95 -5.77 1.34
N ARG A 95 11.60 -4.74 2.10
CA ARG A 95 10.69 -4.82 3.26
C ARG A 95 9.69 -3.68 3.20
N GLY A 96 8.52 -3.88 3.81
CA GLY A 96 7.48 -2.86 3.78
C GLY A 96 6.97 -2.65 2.37
N GLN A 97 6.48 -3.71 1.74
CA GLN A 97 6.04 -3.71 0.35
C GLN A 97 4.62 -3.17 0.16
N GLU A 98 3.96 -2.84 1.23
CA GLU A 98 2.67 -2.16 1.21
C GLU A 98 2.83 -0.74 0.65
N PHE A 99 1.79 -0.27 0.01
CA PHE A 99 1.74 1.11 -0.49
C PHE A 99 0.36 1.70 -0.34
N VAL A 100 0.30 3.02 -0.28
CA VAL A 100 -0.94 3.79 -0.28
C VAL A 100 -0.96 4.64 -1.54
N ALA A 101 -2.09 4.66 -2.23
CA ALA A 101 -2.28 5.46 -3.43
C ALA A 101 -3.63 6.16 -3.38
N ASP A 102 -3.66 7.42 -3.82
CA ASP A 102 -4.90 8.13 -4.06
C ASP A 102 -5.35 7.83 -5.50
N VAL A 103 -6.42 7.09 -5.64
CA VAL A 103 -6.96 6.72 -6.95
C VAL A 103 -8.02 7.71 -7.45
N GLY A 104 -8.45 8.64 -6.61
CA GLY A 104 -9.46 9.63 -6.95
C GLY A 104 -10.75 8.99 -7.47
N ARG A 105 -11.24 9.48 -8.60
CA ARG A 105 -12.46 8.98 -9.24
C ARG A 105 -12.20 8.08 -10.44
N ARG A 106 -10.97 7.66 -10.67
CA ARG A 106 -10.63 6.83 -11.84
C ARG A 106 -11.33 5.47 -11.77
N LYS A 107 -11.87 5.05 -12.90
CA LYS A 107 -12.65 3.80 -13.00
C LYS A 107 -11.78 2.55 -12.87
N ALA A 108 -10.69 2.48 -13.61
CA ALA A 108 -9.85 1.28 -13.66
C ALA A 108 -9.28 0.86 -12.29
N PRO A 109 -8.71 1.75 -11.44
CA PRO A 109 -8.28 1.35 -10.11
C PRO A 109 -9.42 0.95 -9.20
N ARG A 110 -10.60 1.54 -9.34
CA ARG A 110 -11.77 1.16 -8.54
C ARG A 110 -12.24 -0.25 -8.87
N GLU A 111 -12.37 -0.57 -10.14
CA GLU A 111 -12.76 -1.92 -10.60
C GLU A 111 -11.73 -2.97 -10.19
N TRP A 112 -10.45 -2.64 -10.29
CA TRP A 112 -9.38 -3.52 -9.84
C TRP A 112 -9.49 -3.77 -8.32
N LEU A 113 -9.70 -2.71 -7.55
CA LEU A 113 -9.83 -2.81 -6.09
C LEU A 113 -11.05 -3.64 -5.69
N GLU A 114 -12.18 -3.46 -6.37
CA GLU A 114 -13.39 -4.27 -6.12
C GLU A 114 -13.13 -5.76 -6.34
N ARG A 115 -12.40 -6.13 -7.39
CA ARG A 115 -12.00 -7.52 -7.62
C ARG A 115 -11.09 -8.05 -6.50
N VAL A 116 -10.11 -7.26 -6.08
CA VAL A 116 -9.20 -7.62 -4.99
C VAL A 116 -9.97 -7.78 -3.68
N MET A 117 -10.87 -6.87 -3.37
CA MET A 117 -11.69 -6.94 -2.16
C MET A 117 -12.60 -8.17 -2.15
N ALA A 118 -13.23 -8.48 -3.28
CA ALA A 118 -14.06 -9.66 -3.43
C ALA A 118 -13.25 -10.96 -3.19
N GLU A 119 -12.06 -11.04 -3.74
CA GLU A 119 -11.16 -12.19 -3.54
C GLU A 119 -10.73 -12.33 -2.07
N ILE A 120 -10.42 -11.22 -1.41
CA ILE A 120 -10.00 -11.23 0.01
C ILE A 120 -11.16 -11.62 0.95
N GLN A 121 -12.38 -11.27 0.59
CA GLN A 121 -13.58 -11.58 1.39
C GLN A 121 -14.06 -13.04 1.24
N HIS A 122 -13.50 -13.73 0.31
CA HIS A 122 -13.92 -15.10 -0.06
C HIS A 122 -13.54 -16.17 0.96
#